data_a46650d0626f498423622757176ae335
#
_entry.id   a46650d0626f498423622757176ae335
#
_cell.length_a   1.000
_cell.length_b   1.000
_cell.length_c   1.000
_cell.angle_alpha   90.00
_cell.angle_beta   90.00
_cell.angle_gamma   90.00
#
_symmetry.space_group_name_H-M   'P 1'
#
loop_
_entity.id
_entity.type
_entity.pdbx_description
1 polymer ?
#
loop_
_entity_poly.entity_id
_entity_poly.type
_entity_poly.pdbx_seq_one_letter_code
_entity_poly.pdbx_strand_id
1 'polypeptide(L)'
;KKAGWLAPILLDEEGNIYTSPAPFINIWDNPIENNNTIYKVDTRSGDMDVFLKLPFADSVNIDNPFGIISMAYLCQTGTLYVSTVAGSRRNEENGHIYAINLKTKKIIDNIKNTDAMGMGITFIKGKRELYFGTGRSSDVYSVTLSSSGKFSGKPLLAFTLANLGQRGDDKVRKIRTDRFGNLLVHGMEFNFNLIAPREKQETIYYFKYSKKKKKWIYSK
;
A
#
# COMPACT_ATOMS: atom_id res chain seq x y z
N LYS A 1 6.63 -24.55 -2.02
CA LYS A 1 7.50 -23.46 -2.54
C LYS A 1 7.88 -22.57 -1.37
N LYS A 2 9.17 -22.26 -1.21
CA LYS A 2 9.61 -21.30 -0.19
C LYS A 2 9.32 -19.89 -0.68
N ALA A 3 8.33 -19.22 -0.11
CA ALA A 3 8.01 -17.83 -0.41
C ALA A 3 8.66 -16.85 0.58
N GLY A 4 9.37 -17.37 1.56
CA GLY A 4 10.01 -16.56 2.61
C GLY A 4 9.01 -15.94 3.58
N TRP A 5 9.38 -14.82 4.18
CA TRP A 5 8.50 -14.01 5.02
C TRP A 5 7.48 -13.27 4.17
N LEU A 6 6.23 -13.25 4.60
CA LEU A 6 5.11 -12.72 3.81
C LEU A 6 4.49 -11.50 4.50
N ALA A 7 4.38 -10.42 3.75
CA ALA A 7 3.59 -9.22 4.03
C ALA A 7 3.53 -8.35 2.75
N PRO A 8 2.49 -7.58 2.51
CA PRO A 8 1.24 -7.44 3.26
C PRO A 8 0.33 -8.67 3.15
N ILE A 9 -0.75 -8.68 3.93
CA ILE A 9 -1.80 -9.71 3.86
C ILE A 9 -3.13 -9.03 3.61
N LEU A 10 -3.88 -9.53 2.62
CA LEU A 10 -5.18 -9.03 2.23
C LEU A 10 -6.11 -10.21 1.92
N LEU A 11 -7.37 -10.13 2.39
CA LEU A 11 -8.41 -11.10 2.06
C LEU A 11 -9.35 -10.54 1.00
N ASP A 12 -9.78 -11.40 0.07
CA ASP A 12 -10.92 -11.13 -0.81
C ASP A 12 -12.24 -11.57 -0.17
N GLU A 13 -13.36 -11.35 -0.86
CA GLU A 13 -14.71 -11.74 -0.40
C GLU A 13 -14.95 -13.25 -0.42
N GLU A 14 -14.14 -14.02 -1.15
CA GLU A 14 -14.17 -15.49 -1.17
C GLU A 14 -13.35 -16.12 -0.04
N GLY A 15 -12.62 -15.27 0.71
CA GLY A 15 -11.74 -15.68 1.81
C GLY A 15 -10.34 -16.09 1.36
N ASN A 16 -9.96 -15.89 0.10
CA ASN A 16 -8.58 -16.12 -0.34
C ASN A 16 -7.66 -15.03 0.20
N ILE A 17 -6.42 -15.39 0.48
CA ILE A 17 -5.39 -14.45 0.93
C ILE A 17 -4.48 -14.08 -0.24
N TYR A 18 -4.24 -12.79 -0.40
CA TYR A 18 -3.21 -12.24 -1.27
C TYR A 18 -2.08 -11.70 -0.43
N THR A 19 -0.85 -12.03 -0.81
CA THR A 19 0.35 -11.66 -0.07
C THR A 19 1.57 -11.56 -0.98
N SER A 20 2.68 -11.07 -0.45
CA SER A 20 3.93 -10.91 -1.18
C SER A 20 5.12 -11.14 -0.24
N PRO A 21 6.30 -11.50 -0.73
CA PRO A 21 7.52 -11.57 0.07
C PRO A 21 7.85 -10.21 0.70
N ALA A 22 8.28 -10.23 1.94
CA ALA A 22 8.75 -9.05 2.65
C ALA A 22 10.20 -9.26 3.12
N PRO A 23 11.16 -8.43 2.70
CA PRO A 23 12.56 -8.54 3.10
C PRO A 23 12.74 -8.02 4.53
N PHE A 24 12.14 -8.71 5.50
CA PHE A 24 12.03 -8.17 6.85
C PHE A 24 13.23 -8.46 7.75
N ILE A 25 13.83 -9.64 7.63
CA ILE A 25 14.88 -10.08 8.57
C ILE A 25 16.08 -10.65 7.83
N ASN A 26 15.86 -11.28 6.68
CA ASN A 26 16.87 -12.02 5.95
C ASN A 26 16.60 -11.99 4.45
N ILE A 27 17.46 -11.33 3.71
CA ILE A 27 17.37 -11.27 2.24
C ILE A 27 17.61 -12.65 1.58
N TRP A 28 18.26 -13.59 2.28
CA TRP A 28 18.48 -14.96 1.78
C TRP A 28 17.18 -15.77 1.68
N ASP A 29 16.23 -15.52 2.59
CA ASP A 29 14.92 -16.17 2.56
C ASP A 29 13.91 -15.46 1.65
N ASN A 30 14.20 -14.22 1.31
CA ASN A 30 13.39 -13.40 0.42
C ASN A 30 14.26 -12.81 -0.70
N PRO A 31 14.59 -13.60 -1.73
CA PRO A 31 15.37 -13.13 -2.86
C PRO A 31 14.69 -11.91 -3.51
N ILE A 32 15.49 -10.88 -3.80
CA ILE A 32 15.00 -9.57 -4.31
C ILE A 32 14.15 -9.74 -5.56
N GLU A 33 14.51 -10.66 -6.44
CA GLU A 33 13.81 -10.97 -7.68
C GLU A 33 12.36 -11.49 -7.48
N ASN A 34 11.99 -11.87 -6.25
CA ASN A 34 10.64 -12.29 -5.90
C ASN A 34 9.80 -11.19 -5.22
N ASN A 35 10.40 -10.04 -4.89
CA ASN A 35 9.74 -8.97 -4.12
C ASN A 35 8.51 -8.36 -4.80
N ASN A 36 8.40 -8.50 -6.14
CA ASN A 36 7.24 -8.06 -6.92
C ASN A 36 6.29 -9.21 -7.30
N THR A 37 6.34 -10.32 -6.55
CA THR A 37 5.46 -11.46 -6.78
C THR A 37 4.28 -11.41 -5.81
N ILE A 38 3.08 -11.46 -6.36
CA ILE A 38 1.83 -11.63 -5.59
C ILE A 38 1.54 -13.13 -5.54
N TYR A 39 1.33 -13.65 -4.35
CA TYR A 39 0.85 -15.01 -4.11
C TYR A 39 -0.63 -14.97 -3.72
N LYS A 40 -1.36 -16.00 -4.13
CA LYS A 40 -2.72 -16.28 -3.66
C LYS A 40 -2.68 -17.56 -2.83
N VAL A 41 -3.27 -17.52 -1.65
CA VAL A 41 -3.52 -18.68 -0.82
C VAL A 41 -5.01 -18.98 -0.86
N ASP A 42 -5.37 -20.16 -1.32
CA ASP A 42 -6.72 -20.70 -1.15
C ASP A 42 -6.85 -21.18 0.30
N THR A 43 -7.67 -20.50 1.09
CA THR A 43 -7.82 -20.82 2.52
C THR A 43 -8.59 -22.10 2.77
N ARG A 44 -9.26 -22.67 1.78
CA ARG A 44 -9.99 -23.96 1.90
C ARG A 44 -9.06 -25.14 1.75
N SER A 45 -8.15 -25.10 0.75
CA SER A 45 -7.17 -26.17 0.52
C SER A 45 -5.84 -25.94 1.24
N GLY A 46 -5.53 -24.70 1.60
CA GLY A 46 -4.22 -24.29 2.10
C GLY A 46 -3.15 -24.13 1.01
N ASP A 47 -3.52 -24.29 -0.25
CA ASP A 47 -2.58 -24.16 -1.36
C ASP A 47 -2.18 -22.70 -1.61
N MET A 48 -0.88 -22.50 -1.84
CA MET A 48 -0.33 -21.20 -2.18
C MET A 48 0.34 -21.23 -3.54
N ASP A 49 -0.12 -20.38 -4.45
CA ASP A 49 0.40 -20.26 -5.81
C ASP A 49 0.77 -18.83 -6.17
N VAL A 50 1.65 -18.71 -7.18
CA VAL A 50 1.93 -17.41 -7.79
C VAL A 50 0.66 -16.92 -8.50
N PHE A 51 0.13 -15.79 -8.02
CA PHE A 51 -1.02 -15.15 -8.64
C PHE A 51 -0.60 -14.29 -9.84
N LEU A 52 0.39 -13.41 -9.61
CA LEU A 52 0.92 -12.50 -10.63
C LEU A 52 2.32 -12.02 -10.24
N LYS A 53 3.21 -11.89 -11.20
CA LYS A 53 4.48 -11.16 -11.06
C LYS A 53 4.32 -9.79 -11.67
N LEU A 54 4.56 -8.73 -10.87
CA LEU A 54 4.57 -7.36 -11.35
C LEU A 54 5.92 -7.05 -11.99
N PRO A 55 5.96 -6.18 -13.01
CA PRO A 55 7.21 -5.71 -13.56
C PRO A 55 7.98 -4.87 -12.54
N PHE A 56 9.31 -4.89 -12.62
CA PHE A 56 10.15 -3.91 -11.94
C PHE A 56 10.14 -2.60 -12.75
N ALA A 57 10.15 -1.47 -12.06
CA ALA A 57 10.29 -0.16 -12.70
C ALA A 57 11.71 0.03 -13.27
N ASP A 58 12.71 -0.60 -12.65
CA ASP A 58 14.11 -0.60 -13.03
C ASP A 58 14.75 -1.96 -12.69
N SER A 59 16.03 -2.13 -12.95
CA SER A 59 16.77 -3.34 -12.56
C SER A 59 16.72 -3.54 -11.04
N VAL A 60 16.68 -4.81 -10.63
CA VAL A 60 16.72 -5.18 -9.20
C VAL A 60 17.93 -4.55 -8.53
N ASN A 61 17.71 -3.84 -7.43
CA ASN A 61 18.74 -3.11 -6.68
C ASN A 61 18.82 -3.62 -5.25
N ILE A 62 20.01 -4.03 -4.83
CA ILE A 62 20.26 -4.51 -3.47
C ILE A 62 20.14 -3.39 -2.41
N ASP A 63 20.38 -2.13 -2.79
CA ASP A 63 20.22 -0.98 -1.90
C ASP A 63 18.76 -0.68 -1.54
N ASN A 64 17.82 -1.23 -2.31
CA ASN A 64 16.40 -1.23 -2.01
C ASN A 64 15.84 -2.64 -2.15
N PRO A 65 15.82 -3.44 -1.09
CA PRO A 65 15.31 -4.80 -1.12
C PRO A 65 13.77 -4.87 -1.06
N PHE A 66 13.11 -3.72 -0.94
CA PHE A 66 11.65 -3.68 -0.85
C PHE A 66 11.01 -3.81 -2.24
N GLY A 67 9.92 -4.52 -2.29
CA GLY A 67 9.04 -4.65 -3.45
C GLY A 67 7.64 -4.20 -3.11
N ILE A 68 6.69 -5.14 -3.14
CA ILE A 68 5.30 -4.88 -2.77
C ILE A 68 5.23 -4.57 -1.27
N ILE A 69 4.64 -3.42 -0.93
CA ILE A 69 4.55 -2.92 0.44
C ILE A 69 3.12 -2.90 0.98
N SER A 70 2.15 -2.58 0.13
CA SER A 70 0.76 -2.46 0.56
C SER A 70 -0.21 -2.98 -0.48
N MET A 71 -1.35 -3.46 -0.02
CA MET A 71 -2.46 -3.92 -0.84
C MET A 71 -3.77 -3.36 -0.31
N ALA A 72 -4.71 -3.06 -1.23
CA ALA A 72 -6.08 -2.70 -0.91
C ALA A 72 -7.03 -3.35 -1.92
N TYR A 73 -8.23 -3.72 -1.49
CA TYR A 73 -9.20 -4.43 -2.33
C TYR A 73 -10.51 -3.67 -2.41
N LEU A 74 -11.03 -3.54 -3.62
CA LEU A 74 -12.35 -2.99 -3.89
C LEU A 74 -13.26 -4.11 -4.38
N CYS A 75 -14.06 -4.67 -3.47
CA CYS A 75 -14.92 -5.83 -3.75
C CYS A 75 -15.93 -5.56 -4.87
N GLN A 76 -16.53 -4.35 -4.93
CA GLN A 76 -17.54 -4.00 -5.92
C GLN A 76 -17.05 -4.11 -7.37
N THR A 77 -15.76 -4.05 -7.62
CA THR A 77 -15.17 -4.16 -8.95
C THR A 77 -14.25 -5.36 -9.11
N GLY A 78 -14.01 -6.10 -8.02
CA GLY A 78 -13.03 -7.18 -8.00
C GLY A 78 -11.61 -6.69 -8.30
N THR A 79 -11.25 -5.47 -7.84
CA THR A 79 -9.97 -4.85 -8.15
C THR A 79 -9.04 -4.87 -6.94
N LEU A 80 -7.87 -5.44 -7.12
CA LEU A 80 -6.76 -5.40 -6.18
C LEU A 80 -5.83 -4.25 -6.55
N TYR A 81 -5.61 -3.33 -5.61
CA TYR A 81 -4.60 -2.28 -5.72
C TYR A 81 -3.35 -2.72 -4.97
N VAL A 82 -2.21 -2.61 -5.64
CA VAL A 82 -0.92 -3.07 -5.10
C VAL A 82 0.10 -1.98 -5.26
N SER A 83 0.71 -1.54 -4.18
CA SER A 83 1.84 -0.64 -4.23
C SER A 83 3.15 -1.40 -4.15
N THR A 84 4.10 -0.99 -4.96
CA THR A 84 5.47 -1.48 -4.95
C THR A 84 6.44 -0.32 -5.01
N VAL A 85 7.54 -0.42 -4.27
CA VAL A 85 8.67 0.51 -4.34
C VAL A 85 9.89 -0.13 -5.00
N ALA A 86 9.71 -1.28 -5.64
CA ALA A 86 10.78 -1.93 -6.39
C ALA A 86 11.35 -0.99 -7.46
N GLY A 87 12.66 -0.93 -7.56
CA GLY A 87 13.36 -0.03 -8.47
C GLY A 87 13.59 1.38 -7.93
N SER A 88 12.93 1.79 -6.84
CA SER A 88 13.20 3.07 -6.20
C SER A 88 14.56 3.08 -5.52
N ARG A 89 15.17 4.27 -5.46
CA ARG A 89 16.45 4.52 -4.78
C ARG A 89 16.28 5.67 -3.80
N ARG A 90 17.29 5.91 -2.98
CA ARG A 90 17.24 6.97 -1.97
C ARG A 90 16.80 8.33 -2.53
N ASN A 91 17.24 8.68 -3.73
CA ASN A 91 16.98 9.96 -4.38
C ASN A 91 16.14 9.85 -5.67
N GLU A 92 15.59 8.67 -5.94
CA GLU A 92 14.86 8.38 -7.17
C GLU A 92 13.57 7.59 -6.85
N GLU A 93 12.43 8.14 -7.26
CA GLU A 93 11.11 7.57 -7.01
C GLU A 93 10.62 6.82 -8.26
N ASN A 94 10.70 5.49 -8.22
CA ASN A 94 10.31 4.60 -9.31
C ASN A 94 9.16 3.65 -8.91
N GLY A 95 8.57 3.85 -7.73
CA GLY A 95 7.46 3.05 -7.26
C GLY A 95 6.21 3.18 -8.12
N HIS A 96 5.32 2.20 -7.99
CA HIS A 96 4.06 2.15 -8.72
C HIS A 96 2.91 1.73 -7.82
N ILE A 97 1.70 2.21 -8.16
CA ILE A 97 0.46 1.61 -7.68
C ILE A 97 -0.23 0.97 -8.87
N TYR A 98 -0.39 -0.34 -8.85
CA TYR A 98 -1.10 -1.09 -9.89
C TYR A 98 -2.54 -1.36 -9.47
N ALA A 99 -3.48 -1.18 -10.41
CA ALA A 99 -4.84 -1.69 -10.32
C ALA A 99 -4.93 -3.00 -11.11
N ILE A 100 -5.31 -4.09 -10.44
CA ILE A 100 -5.31 -5.45 -11.00
C ILE A 100 -6.71 -6.01 -10.90
N ASN A 101 -7.26 -6.47 -12.01
CA ASN A 101 -8.53 -7.19 -12.00
C ASN A 101 -8.28 -8.64 -11.55
N LEU A 102 -8.86 -9.04 -10.42
CA LEU A 102 -8.61 -10.36 -9.82
C LEU A 102 -9.09 -11.52 -10.71
N LYS A 103 -10.21 -11.34 -11.41
CA LYS A 103 -10.77 -12.40 -12.26
C LYS A 103 -9.92 -12.66 -13.51
N THR A 104 -9.42 -11.61 -14.16
CA THR A 104 -8.62 -11.72 -15.38
C THR A 104 -7.13 -11.79 -15.13
N LYS A 105 -6.68 -11.52 -13.90
CA LYS A 105 -5.27 -11.41 -13.49
C LYS A 105 -4.48 -10.37 -14.31
N LYS A 106 -5.17 -9.36 -14.85
CA LYS A 106 -4.54 -8.32 -15.67
C LYS A 106 -4.40 -7.02 -14.92
N ILE A 107 -3.26 -6.35 -15.11
CA ILE A 107 -3.09 -4.95 -14.74
C ILE A 107 -4.00 -4.14 -15.66
N ILE A 108 -4.95 -3.39 -15.09
CA ILE A 108 -5.94 -2.58 -15.82
C ILE A 108 -5.61 -1.10 -15.79
N ASP A 109 -4.74 -0.66 -14.86
CA ASP A 109 -4.27 0.71 -14.74
C ASP A 109 -3.05 0.80 -13.82
N ASN A 110 -2.32 1.94 -13.84
CA ASN A 110 -1.24 2.19 -12.89
C ASN A 110 -1.01 3.70 -12.64
N ILE A 111 -0.46 4.00 -11.46
CA ILE A 111 0.15 5.29 -11.11
C ILE A 111 1.65 5.03 -11.00
N LYS A 112 2.45 5.80 -11.74
CA LYS A 112 3.91 5.67 -11.81
C LYS A 112 4.61 6.68 -10.91
N ASN A 113 5.90 6.41 -10.64
CA ASN A 113 6.78 7.29 -9.88
C ASN A 113 6.14 7.69 -8.53
N THR A 114 5.70 6.67 -7.78
CA THR A 114 4.99 6.86 -6.52
C THR A 114 5.36 5.76 -5.55
N ASP A 115 6.15 6.09 -4.55
CA ASP A 115 6.57 5.17 -3.48
C ASP A 115 5.48 5.09 -2.39
N ALA A 116 4.32 4.55 -2.75
CA ALA A 116 3.21 4.41 -1.81
C ALA A 116 3.49 3.33 -0.78
N MET A 117 3.37 3.67 0.51
CA MET A 117 3.68 2.78 1.64
C MET A 117 2.44 2.13 2.23
N GLY A 118 1.47 2.90 2.62
CA GLY A 118 0.22 2.43 3.21
C GLY A 118 -0.96 2.87 2.38
N MET A 119 -1.87 1.95 2.07
CA MET A 119 -3.07 2.25 1.28
C MET A 119 -4.34 1.88 2.02
N GLY A 120 -5.44 2.57 1.71
CA GLY A 120 -6.78 2.26 2.17
C GLY A 120 -7.83 2.88 1.26
N ILE A 121 -9.00 2.22 1.16
CA ILE A 121 -10.11 2.69 0.35
C ILE A 121 -11.24 3.14 1.27
N THR A 122 -11.84 4.29 0.96
CA THR A 122 -13.04 4.76 1.66
C THR A 122 -14.03 5.41 0.70
N PHE A 123 -15.24 5.61 1.21
CA PHE A 123 -16.32 6.28 0.49
C PHE A 123 -16.53 7.67 1.04
N ILE A 124 -16.36 8.68 0.19
CA ILE A 124 -16.63 10.07 0.55
C ILE A 124 -17.56 10.67 -0.50
N LYS A 125 -18.70 11.21 -0.06
CA LYS A 125 -19.69 11.87 -0.93
C LYS A 125 -20.10 11.01 -2.12
N GLY A 126 -20.29 9.71 -1.92
CA GLY A 126 -20.67 8.79 -3.00
C GLY A 126 -19.54 8.41 -3.96
N LYS A 127 -18.33 8.91 -3.74
CA LYS A 127 -17.14 8.55 -4.53
C LYS A 127 -16.27 7.55 -3.77
N ARG A 128 -15.73 6.59 -4.49
CA ARG A 128 -14.70 5.68 -3.99
C ARG A 128 -13.36 6.35 -4.15
N GLU A 129 -12.58 6.41 -3.08
CA GLU A 129 -11.25 7.01 -3.11
C GLU A 129 -10.23 6.05 -2.50
N LEU A 130 -9.12 5.86 -3.19
CA LEU A 130 -7.92 5.24 -2.68
C LEU A 130 -7.06 6.31 -2.03
N TYR A 131 -6.77 6.15 -0.75
CA TYR A 131 -5.82 6.96 -0.01
C TYR A 131 -4.51 6.22 0.11
N PHE A 132 -3.40 6.94 0.00
CA PHE A 132 -2.08 6.37 0.20
C PHE A 132 -1.10 7.43 0.72
N GLY A 133 -0.21 6.98 1.60
CA GLY A 133 0.93 7.79 2.02
C GLY A 133 2.18 7.42 1.23
N THR A 134 3.15 8.32 1.16
CA THR A 134 4.41 8.08 0.46
C THR A 134 5.54 7.71 1.42
N GLY A 135 6.55 7.00 0.92
CA GLY A 135 7.80 6.74 1.65
C GLY A 135 8.71 7.97 1.74
N ARG A 136 8.40 9.03 1.00
CA ARG A 136 9.24 10.22 0.82
C ARG A 136 8.85 11.39 1.73
N SER A 137 7.58 11.50 2.07
CA SER A 137 7.05 12.56 2.91
C SER A 137 6.04 12.03 3.90
N SER A 138 5.55 12.90 4.77
CA SER A 138 4.45 12.60 5.68
C SER A 138 3.08 12.83 5.03
N ASP A 139 3.04 13.07 3.72
CA ASP A 139 1.82 13.40 2.99
C ASP A 139 0.97 12.19 2.66
N VAL A 140 -0.33 12.40 2.67
CA VAL A 140 -1.34 11.43 2.24
C VAL A 140 -2.07 11.99 1.04
N TYR A 141 -2.05 11.22 -0.03
CA TYR A 141 -2.73 11.54 -1.28
C TYR A 141 -4.00 10.73 -1.42
N SER A 142 -4.93 11.21 -2.24
CA SER A 142 -6.09 10.44 -2.66
C SER A 142 -6.29 10.49 -4.16
N VAL A 143 -6.86 9.42 -4.71
CA VAL A 143 -7.28 9.35 -6.11
C VAL A 143 -8.65 8.69 -6.18
N THR A 144 -9.55 9.28 -6.99
CA THR A 144 -10.88 8.72 -7.21
C THR A 144 -10.79 7.43 -8.02
N LEU A 145 -11.62 6.45 -7.67
CA LEU A 145 -11.74 5.17 -8.36
C LEU A 145 -13.01 5.16 -9.21
N SER A 146 -12.87 4.78 -10.47
CA SER A 146 -13.98 4.64 -11.41
C SER A 146 -14.85 3.41 -11.10
N SER A 147 -15.99 3.29 -11.76
CA SER A 147 -16.85 2.10 -11.68
C SER A 147 -16.21 0.83 -12.21
N SER A 148 -15.16 0.95 -13.03
CA SER A 148 -14.36 -0.19 -13.53
C SER A 148 -13.13 -0.51 -12.69
N GLY A 149 -12.92 0.18 -11.56
CA GLY A 149 -11.75 -0.01 -10.69
C GLY A 149 -10.47 0.70 -11.18
N LYS A 150 -10.53 1.50 -12.25
CA LYS A 150 -9.39 2.29 -12.71
C LYS A 150 -9.26 3.59 -11.91
N PHE A 151 -8.07 4.18 -11.94
CA PHE A 151 -7.85 5.50 -11.38
C PHE A 151 -8.54 6.57 -12.25
N SER A 152 -9.14 7.56 -11.61
CA SER A 152 -9.82 8.68 -12.29
C SER A 152 -9.13 9.98 -11.92
N GLY A 153 -8.33 10.49 -12.83
CA GLY A 153 -7.51 11.70 -12.62
C GLY A 153 -6.16 11.41 -11.95
N LYS A 154 -5.49 12.48 -11.55
CA LYS A 154 -4.21 12.43 -10.84
C LYS A 154 -4.43 12.39 -9.33
N PRO A 155 -3.53 11.79 -8.56
CA PRO A 155 -3.54 11.89 -7.11
C PRO A 155 -3.48 13.36 -6.64
N LEU A 156 -4.28 13.68 -5.62
CA LEU A 156 -4.32 14.99 -4.99
C LEU A 156 -3.93 14.86 -3.51
N LEU A 157 -3.22 15.86 -2.99
CA LEU A 157 -2.90 15.93 -1.58
C LEU A 157 -4.19 16.01 -0.75
N ALA A 158 -4.40 15.03 0.12
CA ALA A 158 -5.58 14.95 0.98
C ALA A 158 -5.34 15.59 2.36
N PHE A 159 -4.19 15.26 2.98
CA PHE A 159 -3.71 15.80 4.25
C PHE A 159 -2.26 15.39 4.48
N THR A 160 -1.65 15.84 5.59
CA THR A 160 -0.29 15.47 5.98
C THR A 160 -0.24 15.03 7.46
N LEU A 161 0.71 14.16 7.79
CA LEU A 161 1.10 13.82 9.16
C LEU A 161 2.23 14.72 9.68
N ALA A 162 2.79 15.59 8.83
CA ALA A 162 3.88 16.47 9.21
C ALA A 162 3.50 17.32 10.43
N ASN A 163 4.41 17.40 11.39
CA ASN A 163 4.23 18.07 12.68
C ASN A 163 3.12 17.46 13.58
N LEU A 164 2.67 16.24 13.29
CA LEU A 164 1.78 15.50 14.16
C LEU A 164 2.55 14.42 14.92
N GLY A 165 2.00 14.01 16.08
CA GLY A 165 2.63 12.99 16.94
C GLY A 165 3.96 13.45 17.56
N GLN A 166 4.68 12.51 18.16
CA GLN A 166 5.93 12.80 18.85
C GLN A 166 7.11 13.02 17.89
N ARG A 167 7.14 12.28 16.77
CA ARG A 167 8.24 12.37 15.79
C ARG A 167 8.10 13.53 14.82
N GLY A 168 6.84 13.87 14.44
CA GLY A 168 6.55 14.97 13.53
C GLY A 168 6.83 14.69 12.05
N ASP A 169 7.35 13.51 11.71
CA ASP A 169 7.78 13.14 10.34
C ASP A 169 7.38 11.71 9.93
N ASP A 170 6.40 11.13 10.62
CA ASP A 170 5.93 9.78 10.33
C ASP A 170 5.52 9.59 8.88
N LYS A 171 5.87 8.42 8.34
CA LYS A 171 5.40 7.91 7.05
C LYS A 171 4.20 6.99 7.29
N VAL A 172 3.26 7.02 6.39
CA VAL A 172 2.04 6.21 6.52
C VAL A 172 2.34 4.74 6.24
N ARG A 173 2.20 3.89 7.26
CA ARG A 173 2.40 2.45 7.14
C ARG A 173 1.12 1.71 6.76
N LYS A 174 -0.04 2.20 7.21
CA LYS A 174 -1.34 1.58 6.99
C LYS A 174 -2.46 2.61 7.11
N ILE A 175 -3.49 2.46 6.29
CA ILE A 175 -4.73 3.26 6.39
C ILE A 175 -5.89 2.28 6.58
N ARG A 176 -6.69 2.53 7.60
CA ARG A 176 -7.94 1.82 7.86
C ARG A 176 -9.09 2.80 7.90
N THR A 177 -10.28 2.30 7.63
CA THR A 177 -11.52 3.07 7.79
C THR A 177 -12.34 2.45 8.90
N ASP A 178 -12.85 3.27 9.82
CA ASP A 178 -13.79 2.81 10.81
C ASP A 178 -15.22 2.70 10.23
N ARG A 179 -16.15 2.18 11.03
CA ARG A 179 -17.57 2.04 10.65
C ARG A 179 -18.28 3.35 10.32
N PHE A 180 -17.71 4.48 10.68
CA PHE A 180 -18.25 5.82 10.43
C PHE A 180 -17.61 6.51 9.23
N GLY A 181 -16.66 5.85 8.55
CA GLY A 181 -15.92 6.41 7.43
C GLY A 181 -14.77 7.34 7.81
N ASN A 182 -14.35 7.36 9.09
CA ASN A 182 -13.16 8.08 9.52
C ASN A 182 -11.90 7.27 9.17
N LEU A 183 -10.76 7.94 9.02
CA LEU A 183 -9.49 7.29 8.74
C LEU A 183 -8.68 7.09 10.02
N LEU A 184 -8.20 5.87 10.22
CA LEU A 184 -7.15 5.53 11.17
C LEU A 184 -5.87 5.33 10.35
N VAL A 185 -4.94 6.26 10.54
CA VAL A 185 -3.68 6.28 9.80
C VAL A 185 -2.56 5.88 10.75
N HIS A 186 -1.93 4.78 10.45
CA HIS A 186 -0.80 4.26 11.21
C HIS A 186 0.48 4.85 10.64
N GLY A 187 1.14 5.68 11.42
CA GLY A 187 2.39 6.35 11.07
C GLY A 187 3.58 5.72 11.76
N MET A 188 4.69 5.67 11.05
CA MET A 188 5.96 5.18 11.57
C MET A 188 7.14 5.81 10.85
N GLU A 189 8.32 5.70 11.44
CA GLU A 189 9.56 5.99 10.75
C GLU A 189 9.78 5.00 9.60
N PHE A 190 10.20 5.51 8.44
CA PHE A 190 10.60 4.69 7.31
C PHE A 190 11.78 5.29 6.56
N ASN A 191 12.69 4.41 6.17
CA ASN A 191 13.73 4.68 5.18
C ASN A 191 13.95 3.40 4.33
N PHE A 192 14.61 3.53 3.19
CA PHE A 192 14.79 2.42 2.25
C PHE A 192 15.86 1.40 2.66
N ASN A 193 16.40 1.45 3.87
CA ASN A 193 17.36 0.49 4.36
C ASN A 193 16.72 -0.57 5.26
N LEU A 194 17.36 -1.75 5.34
CA LEU A 194 16.95 -2.87 6.18
C LEU A 194 17.38 -2.73 7.64
N ILE A 195 17.77 -1.55 8.09
CA ILE A 195 18.08 -1.35 9.50
C ILE A 195 16.79 -1.59 10.27
N ALA A 196 16.69 -2.77 10.87
CA ALA A 196 15.60 -3.09 11.77
C ALA A 196 15.69 -2.18 12.99
N PRO A 197 14.80 -1.23 13.19
CA PRO A 197 14.72 -0.53 14.45
C PRO A 197 14.32 -1.54 15.52
N ARG A 198 14.93 -1.46 16.68
CA ARG A 198 14.67 -2.40 17.79
C ARG A 198 13.20 -2.43 18.19
N GLU A 199 12.47 -1.34 18.03
CA GLU A 199 11.00 -1.27 18.19
C GLU A 199 10.50 -0.04 17.42
N LYS A 200 9.84 -0.23 16.29
CA LYS A 200 9.14 0.87 15.64
C LYS A 200 7.82 1.10 16.36
N GLN A 201 7.78 2.08 17.23
CA GLN A 201 6.51 2.54 17.77
C GLN A 201 5.64 3.10 16.65
N GLU A 202 4.51 2.46 16.43
CA GLU A 202 3.50 2.93 15.50
C GLU A 202 2.65 3.99 16.22
N THR A 203 2.44 5.14 15.57
CA THR A 203 1.52 6.18 16.05
C THR A 203 0.24 6.10 15.26
N ILE A 204 -0.91 6.06 15.93
CA ILE A 204 -2.21 6.04 15.28
C ILE A 204 -2.78 7.46 15.25
N TYR A 205 -3.03 7.96 14.06
CA TYR A 205 -3.63 9.26 13.78
C TYR A 205 -5.08 9.07 13.37
N TYR A 206 -5.97 9.79 14.01
CA TYR A 206 -7.40 9.71 13.74
C TYR A 206 -7.87 10.93 12.95
N PHE A 207 -8.44 10.72 11.78
CA PHE A 207 -8.95 11.80 10.92
C PHE A 207 -10.44 11.66 10.68
N LYS A 208 -11.18 12.76 10.88
CA LYS A 208 -12.61 12.89 10.56
C LYS A 208 -12.81 13.77 9.34
N TYR A 209 -13.68 13.35 8.43
CA TYR A 209 -14.00 14.18 7.29
C TYR A 209 -15.01 15.26 7.66
N SER A 210 -14.63 16.53 7.53
CA SER A 210 -15.53 17.67 7.72
C SER A 210 -16.29 17.99 6.45
N LYS A 211 -17.59 17.70 6.41
CA LYS A 211 -18.45 18.06 5.27
C LYS A 211 -18.49 19.56 5.02
N LYS A 212 -18.47 20.38 6.09
CA LYS A 212 -18.48 21.88 6.02
C LYS A 212 -17.19 22.41 5.41
N LYS A 213 -16.03 21.91 5.85
CA LYS A 213 -14.70 22.35 5.37
C LYS A 213 -14.23 21.58 4.13
N LYS A 214 -14.95 20.54 3.73
CA LYS A 214 -14.61 19.64 2.62
C LYS A 214 -13.18 19.05 2.71
N LYS A 215 -12.69 18.78 3.92
CA LYS A 215 -11.34 18.27 4.18
C LYS A 215 -11.29 17.35 5.39
N TRP A 216 -10.25 16.55 5.47
CA TRP A 216 -9.92 15.77 6.65
C TRP A 216 -9.41 16.67 7.77
N ILE A 217 -9.81 16.37 8.98
CA ILE A 217 -9.39 17.08 10.18
C ILE A 217 -8.85 16.06 11.17
N TYR A 218 -7.61 16.29 11.61
CA TYR A 218 -7.01 15.51 12.67
C TYR A 218 -7.82 15.69 13.96
N SER A 219 -8.14 14.57 14.60
CA SER A 219 -8.84 14.51 15.88
C SER A 219 -7.90 13.85 16.88
N LYS A 220 -7.45 14.63 17.87
CA LYS A 220 -6.68 14.07 19.00
C LYS A 220 -7.57 13.15 19.84
#